data_4128097db9e1f64e912460dcbd4f7212
#
_entry.id   4128097db9e1f64e912460dcbd4f7212
#
_cell.length_a   1.000
_cell.length_b   1.000
_cell.length_c   1.000
_cell.angle_alpha   90.00
_cell.angle_beta   90.00
_cell.angle_gamma   90.00
#
_symmetry.space_group_name_H-M   'P 1'
#
loop_
_entity.id
_entity.type
_entity.pdbx_description
1 polymer ?
#
loop_
_entity_poly.entity_id
_entity_poly.type
_entity_poly.pdbx_seq_one_letter_code
_entity_poly.pdbx_strand_id
1 'polypeptide(L)'
;RCVLKEKTKKPYKGMGSNALWSYREMLRGAPASFFVMAAGVPLGVFLSWVEIRLPALVVAEVTAGQTFRHAALAVGSLLAAAFLATGLRDFCKTVLESLLSRYRFDLTTAIEHKSVTMFYETYEMKETRDLRERAASAGYMTNGEVPLCQVPEQATELIRNVLCYFLFGTILSGISPLLVVLLTLAPMANYLCVRAYNRYEFATRSERTDIGRKLAYVSRNAADFTAAKDVRVYGLA
;
A
#
# COMPACT_ATOMS: atom_id res chain seq x y z
N ARG A 1 -32.11 0.81 31.61
CA ARG A 1 -31.62 -0.57 31.38
C ARG A 1 -31.67 -0.85 29.87
N CYS A 2 -30.67 -0.41 29.15
CA CYS A 2 -30.44 -0.84 27.77
C CYS A 2 -29.63 -2.12 27.84
N VAL A 3 -30.30 -3.26 27.66
CA VAL A 3 -29.68 -4.56 27.47
C VAL A 3 -28.88 -4.47 26.18
N LEU A 4 -27.55 -4.33 26.30
CA LEU A 4 -26.63 -4.49 25.18
C LEU A 4 -26.79 -5.94 24.69
N LYS A 5 -27.61 -6.12 23.65
CA LYS A 5 -27.66 -7.35 22.89
C LYS A 5 -26.22 -7.72 22.51
N GLU A 6 -25.76 -8.82 23.06
CA GLU A 6 -24.53 -9.52 22.71
C GLU A 6 -24.45 -9.60 21.18
N LYS A 7 -23.70 -8.67 20.58
CA LYS A 7 -23.47 -8.69 19.13
C LYS A 7 -22.58 -9.87 18.87
N THR A 8 -23.21 -10.98 18.48
CA THR A 8 -22.55 -12.12 17.84
C THR A 8 -21.36 -11.64 17.03
N LYS A 9 -20.17 -12.19 17.34
CA LYS A 9 -18.92 -11.95 16.57
C LYS A 9 -19.27 -12.03 15.09
N LYS A 10 -19.24 -10.88 14.40
CA LYS A 10 -19.47 -10.88 12.94
C LYS A 10 -18.45 -11.84 12.35
N PRO A 11 -18.88 -12.80 11.51
CA PRO A 11 -17.97 -13.75 10.93
C PRO A 11 -16.86 -12.99 10.20
N TYR A 12 -15.62 -13.49 10.31
CA TYR A 12 -14.47 -12.93 9.61
C TYR A 12 -14.78 -12.86 8.11
N LYS A 13 -14.86 -11.67 7.57
CA LYS A 13 -15.07 -11.48 6.14
C LYS A 13 -13.80 -11.87 5.42
N GLY A 14 -13.91 -12.71 4.37
CA GLY A 14 -12.78 -13.11 3.56
C GLY A 14 -12.01 -11.90 2.98
N MET A 15 -10.74 -12.12 2.61
CA MET A 15 -9.83 -11.08 2.12
C MET A 15 -10.44 -10.24 0.98
N GLY A 16 -11.14 -10.88 0.02
CA GLY A 16 -11.82 -10.17 -1.06
C GLY A 16 -12.96 -9.25 -0.61
N SER A 17 -13.73 -9.69 0.41
CA SER A 17 -14.81 -8.86 0.97
C SER A 17 -14.27 -7.65 1.73
N ASN A 18 -13.11 -7.79 2.39
CA ASN A 18 -12.45 -6.69 3.09
C ASN A 18 -11.84 -5.70 2.09
N ALA A 19 -11.24 -6.18 1.01
CA ALA A 19 -10.73 -5.34 -0.07
C ALA A 19 -11.86 -4.55 -0.74
N LEU A 20 -12.96 -5.22 -1.06
CA LEU A 20 -14.14 -4.54 -1.65
C LEU A 20 -14.74 -3.49 -0.72
N TRP A 21 -14.78 -3.80 0.58
CA TRP A 21 -15.24 -2.83 1.58
C TRP A 21 -14.31 -1.62 1.66
N SER A 22 -12.99 -1.82 1.66
CA SER A 22 -11.99 -0.75 1.66
C SER A 22 -12.12 0.15 0.42
N TYR A 23 -12.29 -0.45 -0.76
CA TYR A 23 -12.57 0.28 -2.00
C TYR A 23 -13.85 1.12 -1.91
N ARG A 24 -14.94 0.52 -1.44
CA ARG A 24 -16.22 1.21 -1.31
C ARG A 24 -16.14 2.38 -0.35
N GLU A 25 -15.41 2.22 0.75
CA GLU A 25 -15.27 3.27 1.76
C GLU A 25 -14.38 4.41 1.26
N MET A 26 -13.30 4.09 0.56
CA MET A 26 -12.46 5.09 -0.11
C MET A 26 -13.25 5.88 -1.17
N LEU A 27 -14.07 5.20 -1.97
CA LEU A 27 -14.93 5.86 -2.96
C LEU A 27 -15.96 6.82 -2.34
N ARG A 28 -16.41 6.56 -1.11
CA ARG A 28 -17.31 7.45 -0.38
C ARG A 28 -16.60 8.67 0.19
N GLY A 29 -15.40 8.46 0.74
CA GLY A 29 -14.61 9.53 1.36
C GLY A 29 -13.83 10.39 0.37
N ALA A 30 -13.36 9.79 -0.72
CA ALA A 30 -12.55 10.47 -1.74
C ALA A 30 -12.86 9.95 -3.16
N PRO A 31 -14.02 10.27 -3.75
CA PRO A 31 -14.43 9.72 -5.05
C PRO A 31 -13.47 10.08 -6.20
N ALA A 32 -12.82 11.24 -6.11
CA ALA A 32 -11.84 11.67 -7.11
C ALA A 32 -10.60 10.76 -7.16
N SER A 33 -10.26 10.07 -6.07
CA SER A 33 -9.10 9.16 -6.01
C SER A 33 -9.23 8.01 -7.00
N PHE A 34 -10.45 7.53 -7.25
CA PHE A 34 -10.69 6.46 -8.23
C PHE A 34 -10.33 6.87 -9.66
N PHE A 35 -10.72 8.07 -10.07
CA PHE A 35 -10.41 8.57 -11.41
C PHE A 35 -8.91 8.78 -11.60
N VAL A 36 -8.23 9.28 -10.56
CA VAL A 36 -6.78 9.47 -10.59
C VAL A 36 -6.04 8.12 -10.65
N MET A 37 -6.48 7.13 -9.89
CA MET A 37 -5.95 5.77 -9.95
C MET A 37 -6.19 5.13 -11.32
N ALA A 38 -7.41 5.26 -11.85
CA ALA A 38 -7.77 4.73 -13.17
C ALA A 38 -6.95 5.37 -14.30
N ALA A 39 -6.65 6.67 -14.21
CA ALA A 39 -5.77 7.37 -15.17
C ALA A 39 -4.30 6.95 -15.04
N GLY A 40 -3.85 6.62 -13.83
CA GLY A 40 -2.47 6.16 -13.56
C GLY A 40 -2.14 4.80 -14.20
N VAL A 41 -3.13 3.91 -14.36
CA VAL A 41 -2.92 2.57 -14.95
C VAL A 41 -2.44 2.65 -16.42
N PRO A 42 -3.14 3.30 -17.36
CA PRO A 42 -2.69 3.36 -18.75
C PRO A 42 -1.37 4.12 -18.90
N LEU A 43 -1.13 5.17 -18.10
CA LEU A 43 0.15 5.87 -18.08
C LEU A 43 1.29 4.95 -17.64
N GLY A 44 1.08 4.15 -16.61
CA GLY A 44 2.07 3.17 -16.15
C GLY A 44 2.36 2.10 -17.19
N VAL A 45 1.34 1.56 -17.85
CA VAL A 45 1.50 0.57 -18.94
C VAL A 45 2.24 1.18 -20.14
N PHE A 46 1.91 2.42 -20.52
CA PHE A 46 2.59 3.13 -21.59
C PHE A 46 4.08 3.32 -21.29
N LEU A 47 4.44 3.76 -20.07
CA LEU A 47 5.83 3.91 -19.67
C LEU A 47 6.60 2.59 -19.73
N SER A 48 6.02 1.53 -19.23
CA SER A 48 6.63 0.19 -19.32
C SER A 48 6.80 -0.29 -20.76
N TRP A 49 5.87 0.08 -21.66
CA TRP A 49 6.03 -0.18 -23.09
C TRP A 49 7.18 0.61 -23.69
N VAL A 50 7.33 1.90 -23.33
CA VAL A 50 8.45 2.74 -23.80
C VAL A 50 9.79 2.19 -23.34
N GLU A 51 9.90 1.73 -22.08
CA GLU A 51 11.13 1.13 -21.53
C GLU A 51 11.67 -0.03 -22.38
N ILE A 52 10.79 -0.82 -22.98
CA ILE A 52 11.18 -1.91 -23.88
C ILE A 52 11.44 -1.43 -25.30
N ARG A 53 10.59 -0.54 -25.81
CA ARG A 53 10.67 -0.07 -27.19
C ARG A 53 11.87 0.83 -27.43
N LEU A 54 12.28 1.59 -26.44
CA LEU A 54 13.35 2.58 -26.58
C LEU A 54 14.70 1.93 -26.95
N PRO A 55 15.21 0.91 -26.24
CA PRO A 55 16.44 0.22 -26.65
C PRO A 55 16.32 -0.44 -28.03
N ALA A 56 15.18 -1.07 -28.30
CA ALA A 56 14.93 -1.73 -29.59
C ALA A 56 14.92 -0.73 -30.75
N LEU A 57 14.33 0.46 -30.56
CA LEU A 57 14.30 1.52 -31.53
C LEU A 57 15.72 2.05 -31.82
N VAL A 58 16.51 2.30 -30.76
CA VAL A 58 17.89 2.77 -30.92
C VAL A 58 18.73 1.76 -31.70
N VAL A 59 18.64 0.49 -31.37
CA VAL A 59 19.38 -0.56 -32.14
C VAL A 59 18.90 -0.65 -33.58
N ALA A 60 17.59 -0.57 -33.82
CA ALA A 60 17.05 -0.62 -35.17
C ALA A 60 17.52 0.58 -36.04
N GLU A 61 17.50 1.78 -35.51
CA GLU A 61 17.96 2.99 -36.22
C GLU A 61 19.47 2.96 -36.52
N VAL A 62 20.27 2.48 -35.57
CA VAL A 62 21.72 2.34 -35.77
C VAL A 62 22.03 1.26 -36.82
N THR A 63 21.35 0.11 -36.78
CA THR A 63 21.60 -0.98 -37.74
C THR A 63 21.07 -0.68 -39.15
N ALA A 64 20.00 0.15 -39.25
CA ALA A 64 19.45 0.58 -40.54
C ALA A 64 20.32 1.62 -41.27
N GLY A 65 21.39 2.16 -40.64
CA GLY A 65 22.28 3.17 -41.24
C GLY A 65 21.57 4.47 -41.55
N GLN A 66 20.48 4.79 -40.88
CA GLN A 66 19.68 6.00 -41.09
C GLN A 66 20.48 7.27 -40.77
N THR A 67 20.08 8.38 -41.41
CA THR A 67 20.68 9.69 -41.12
C THR A 67 20.49 10.04 -39.64
N PHE A 68 21.54 10.55 -38.99
CA PHE A 68 21.52 10.95 -37.59
C PHE A 68 20.29 11.80 -37.19
N ARG A 69 19.86 12.68 -38.09
CA ARG A 69 18.67 13.53 -37.88
C ARG A 69 17.38 12.70 -37.74
N HIS A 70 17.22 11.66 -38.57
CA HIS A 70 16.03 10.78 -38.50
C HIS A 70 16.02 9.98 -37.22
N ALA A 71 17.13 9.35 -36.84
CA ALA A 71 17.29 8.63 -35.62
C ALA A 71 17.06 9.52 -34.38
N ALA A 72 17.63 10.74 -34.38
CA ALA A 72 17.45 11.70 -33.28
C ALA A 72 15.98 12.17 -33.15
N LEU A 73 15.26 12.34 -34.24
CA LEU A 73 13.83 12.70 -34.20
C LEU A 73 12.97 11.53 -33.69
N ALA A 74 13.22 10.32 -34.16
CA ALA A 74 12.46 9.12 -33.72
C ALA A 74 12.66 8.84 -32.25
N VAL A 75 13.90 8.77 -31.79
CA VAL A 75 14.22 8.54 -30.37
C VAL A 75 13.79 9.73 -29.50
N GLY A 76 14.04 10.95 -29.96
CA GLY A 76 13.69 12.19 -29.27
C GLY A 76 12.18 12.34 -29.04
N SER A 77 11.36 12.01 -30.05
CA SER A 77 9.91 12.08 -29.94
C SER A 77 9.37 11.06 -28.91
N LEU A 78 9.93 9.84 -28.89
CA LEU A 78 9.55 8.82 -27.92
C LEU A 78 9.97 9.20 -26.49
N LEU A 79 11.17 9.77 -26.33
CA LEU A 79 11.64 10.30 -25.04
C LEU A 79 10.80 11.47 -24.55
N ALA A 80 10.42 12.40 -25.43
CA ALA A 80 9.54 13.52 -25.08
C ALA A 80 8.16 13.02 -24.62
N ALA A 81 7.59 12.05 -25.33
CA ALA A 81 6.33 11.43 -24.94
C ALA A 81 6.45 10.71 -23.57
N ALA A 82 7.54 9.99 -23.33
CA ALA A 82 7.82 9.34 -22.06
C ALA A 82 7.98 10.36 -20.93
N PHE A 83 8.68 11.46 -21.16
CA PHE A 83 8.86 12.54 -20.19
C PHE A 83 7.53 13.17 -19.78
N LEU A 84 6.68 13.49 -20.76
CA LEU A 84 5.33 14.02 -20.52
C LEU A 84 4.46 13.01 -19.74
N ALA A 85 4.50 11.73 -20.13
CA ALA A 85 3.76 10.67 -19.45
C ALA A 85 4.24 10.46 -18.00
N THR A 86 5.55 10.55 -17.75
CA THR A 86 6.11 10.47 -16.38
C THR A 86 5.66 11.65 -15.55
N GLY A 87 5.77 12.88 -16.07
CA GLY A 87 5.30 14.08 -15.37
C GLY A 87 3.81 14.02 -15.03
N LEU A 88 2.98 13.55 -15.97
CA LEU A 88 1.55 13.39 -15.74
C LEU A 88 1.26 12.30 -14.70
N ARG A 89 1.99 11.18 -14.74
CA ARG A 89 1.87 10.10 -13.74
C ARG A 89 2.26 10.60 -12.34
N ASP A 90 3.38 11.32 -12.22
CA ASP A 90 3.84 11.86 -10.94
C ASP A 90 2.89 12.91 -10.40
N PHE A 91 2.33 13.75 -11.28
CA PHE A 91 1.25 14.66 -10.90
C PHE A 91 0.03 13.91 -10.36
N CYS A 92 -0.45 12.88 -11.07
CA CYS A 92 -1.55 12.02 -10.61
C CYS A 92 -1.23 11.38 -9.25
N LYS A 93 0.00 10.90 -9.06
CA LYS A 93 0.44 10.31 -7.79
C LYS A 93 0.38 11.33 -6.65
N THR A 94 0.90 12.53 -6.84
CA THR A 94 0.88 13.61 -5.85
C THR A 94 -0.56 14.02 -5.48
N VAL A 95 -1.43 14.13 -6.49
CA VAL A 95 -2.86 14.41 -6.27
C VAL A 95 -3.52 13.28 -5.47
N LEU A 96 -3.22 12.02 -5.80
CA LEU A 96 -3.74 10.86 -5.09
C LEU A 96 -3.30 10.86 -3.63
N GLU A 97 -2.01 11.07 -3.36
CA GLU A 97 -1.47 11.16 -1.99
C GLU A 97 -2.13 12.26 -1.19
N SER A 98 -2.39 13.41 -1.80
CA SER A 98 -3.10 14.54 -1.17
C SER A 98 -4.55 14.17 -0.81
N LEU A 99 -5.29 13.54 -1.73
CA LEU A 99 -6.67 13.09 -1.51
C LEU A 99 -6.76 12.03 -0.41
N LEU A 100 -5.84 11.05 -0.43
CA LEU A 100 -5.79 10.00 0.57
C LEU A 100 -5.34 10.53 1.94
N SER A 101 -4.45 11.51 1.97
CA SER A 101 -4.05 12.19 3.21
C SER A 101 -5.23 12.91 3.87
N ARG A 102 -6.05 13.61 3.07
CA ARG A 102 -7.26 14.26 3.56
C ARG A 102 -8.28 13.24 4.10
N TYR A 103 -8.54 12.18 3.35
CA TYR A 103 -9.43 11.09 3.77
C TYR A 103 -8.96 10.44 5.08
N ARG A 104 -7.65 10.22 5.22
CA ARG A 104 -7.04 9.71 6.47
C ARG A 104 -7.29 10.64 7.65
N PHE A 105 -7.12 11.96 7.45
CA PHE A 105 -7.35 12.94 8.49
C PHE A 105 -8.80 12.93 8.96
N ASP A 106 -9.75 12.89 8.03
CA ASP A 106 -11.17 12.82 8.32
C ASP A 106 -11.52 11.55 9.11
N LEU A 107 -10.94 10.40 8.73
CA LEU A 107 -11.13 9.13 9.44
C LEU A 107 -10.58 9.17 10.87
N THR A 108 -9.37 9.69 11.04
CA THR A 108 -8.72 9.82 12.36
C THR A 108 -9.53 10.74 13.26
N THR A 109 -9.98 11.88 12.72
CA THR A 109 -10.85 12.82 13.44
C THR A 109 -12.17 12.18 13.85
N ALA A 110 -12.77 11.36 12.99
CA ALA A 110 -14.00 10.62 13.31
C ALA A 110 -13.79 9.59 14.45
N ILE A 111 -12.64 8.90 14.48
CA ILE A 111 -12.29 7.97 15.56
C ILE A 111 -12.11 8.72 16.88
N GLU A 112 -11.37 9.83 16.88
CA GLU A 112 -11.14 10.62 18.08
C GLU A 112 -12.44 11.28 18.58
N HIS A 113 -13.24 11.85 17.69
CA HIS A 113 -14.55 12.42 18.02
C HIS A 113 -15.45 11.39 18.69
N LYS A 114 -15.49 10.16 18.13
CA LYS A 114 -16.28 9.09 18.72
C LYS A 114 -15.73 8.66 20.09
N SER A 115 -14.42 8.69 20.28
CA SER A 115 -13.78 8.37 21.56
C SER A 115 -14.13 9.37 22.66
N VAL A 116 -14.23 10.66 22.31
CA VAL A 116 -14.58 11.75 23.25
C VAL A 116 -16.08 11.79 23.55
N THR A 117 -16.93 11.48 22.58
CA THR A 117 -18.39 11.52 22.75
C THR A 117 -18.99 10.25 23.34
N MET A 118 -18.19 9.21 23.54
CA MET A 118 -18.61 7.93 24.12
C MET A 118 -18.80 8.04 25.63
N PHE A 119 -19.78 7.34 26.20
CA PHE A 119 -19.94 7.23 27.65
C PHE A 119 -18.69 6.63 28.29
N TYR A 120 -18.26 7.19 29.41
CA TYR A 120 -17.04 6.79 30.12
C TYR A 120 -16.99 5.29 30.45
N GLU A 121 -18.10 4.74 30.94
CA GLU A 121 -18.22 3.30 31.23
C GLU A 121 -17.92 2.42 30.00
N THR A 122 -18.41 2.85 28.82
CA THR A 122 -18.17 2.13 27.55
C THR A 122 -16.72 2.29 27.09
N TYR A 123 -16.12 3.45 27.33
CA TYR A 123 -14.72 3.72 26.99
C TYR A 123 -13.74 2.87 27.79
N GLU A 124 -14.01 2.61 29.07
CA GLU A 124 -13.18 1.79 29.95
C GLU A 124 -13.24 0.29 29.65
N MET A 125 -14.27 -0.18 28.94
CA MET A 125 -14.36 -1.59 28.58
C MET A 125 -13.14 -2.03 27.76
N LYS A 126 -12.53 -3.14 28.15
CA LYS A 126 -11.37 -3.71 27.45
C LYS A 126 -11.64 -3.92 25.96
N GLU A 127 -12.83 -4.41 25.60
CA GLU A 127 -13.24 -4.65 24.22
C GLU A 127 -13.27 -3.34 23.40
N THR A 128 -13.75 -2.25 23.99
CA THR A 128 -13.81 -0.94 23.34
C THR A 128 -12.41 -0.37 23.12
N ARG A 129 -11.52 -0.51 24.09
CA ARG A 129 -10.11 -0.10 23.97
C ARG A 129 -9.38 -0.89 22.89
N ASP A 130 -9.58 -2.20 22.84
CA ASP A 130 -8.98 -3.06 21.81
C ASP A 130 -9.52 -2.72 20.41
N LEU A 131 -10.81 -2.40 20.29
CA LEU A 131 -11.42 -1.96 19.03
C LEU A 131 -10.88 -0.60 18.59
N ARG A 132 -10.73 0.35 19.51
CA ARG A 132 -10.14 1.67 19.23
C ARG A 132 -8.70 1.54 18.77
N GLU A 133 -7.90 0.74 19.46
CA GLU A 133 -6.49 0.51 19.10
C GLU A 133 -6.37 -0.12 17.70
N ARG A 134 -7.22 -1.08 17.36
CA ARG A 134 -7.29 -1.67 16.02
C ARG A 134 -7.75 -0.66 14.97
N ALA A 135 -8.74 0.17 15.25
CA ALA A 135 -9.21 1.20 14.35
C ALA A 135 -8.12 2.27 14.14
N ALA A 136 -7.46 2.70 15.21
CA ALA A 136 -6.36 3.62 15.16
C ALA A 136 -5.18 3.06 14.36
N SER A 137 -4.80 1.80 14.57
CA SER A 137 -3.70 1.16 13.82
C SER A 137 -4.00 1.01 12.33
N ALA A 138 -5.26 0.99 11.91
CA ALA A 138 -5.64 0.98 10.50
C ALA A 138 -5.60 2.38 9.86
N GLY A 139 -5.79 3.44 10.64
CA GLY A 139 -5.82 4.84 10.19
C GLY A 139 -4.50 5.59 10.38
N TYR A 140 -3.66 5.16 11.32
CA TYR A 140 -2.36 5.81 11.56
C TYR A 140 -1.28 5.28 10.62
N MET A 141 -0.34 6.16 10.31
CA MET A 141 0.85 5.79 9.54
C MET A 141 1.68 4.76 10.30
N THR A 142 1.92 3.63 9.65
CA THR A 142 2.89 2.64 10.09
C THR A 142 3.96 2.55 9.00
N ASN A 143 5.21 2.85 9.33
CA ASN A 143 6.32 2.88 8.36
C ASN A 143 6.09 3.79 7.14
N GLY A 144 5.39 4.92 7.32
CA GLY A 144 5.10 5.87 6.24
C GLY A 144 3.85 5.57 5.43
N GLU A 145 3.17 4.46 5.68
CA GLU A 145 2.01 4.00 4.93
C GLU A 145 0.78 3.83 5.82
N VAL A 146 -0.40 4.06 5.25
CA VAL A 146 -1.68 3.87 5.94
C VAL A 146 -2.31 2.57 5.45
N PRO A 147 -2.46 1.56 6.32
CA PRO A 147 -2.95 0.24 5.92
C PRO A 147 -4.28 0.27 5.17
N LEU A 148 -5.18 1.19 5.53
CA LEU A 148 -6.48 1.31 4.88
C LEU A 148 -6.38 1.79 3.42
N CYS A 149 -5.44 2.70 3.12
CA CYS A 149 -5.22 3.23 1.78
C CYS A 149 -4.38 2.29 0.91
N GLN A 150 -3.54 1.46 1.51
CA GLN A 150 -2.70 0.50 0.79
C GLN A 150 -3.51 -0.53 -0.03
N VAL A 151 -4.64 -1.01 0.49
CA VAL A 151 -5.42 -2.05 -0.19
C VAL A 151 -5.89 -1.61 -1.58
N PRO A 152 -6.51 -0.42 -1.76
CA PRO A 152 -6.87 0.09 -3.08
C PRO A 152 -5.66 0.37 -3.99
N GLU A 153 -4.59 0.92 -3.44
CA GLU A 153 -3.35 1.19 -4.18
C GLU A 153 -2.73 -0.08 -4.71
N GLN A 154 -2.55 -1.09 -3.86
CA GLN A 154 -1.99 -2.39 -4.23
C GLN A 154 -2.87 -3.13 -5.25
N ALA A 155 -4.20 -3.01 -5.15
CA ALA A 155 -5.09 -3.60 -6.13
C ALA A 155 -4.98 -2.91 -7.50
N THR A 156 -4.79 -1.59 -7.54
CA THR A 156 -4.56 -0.83 -8.78
C THR A 156 -3.22 -1.20 -9.41
N GLU A 157 -2.16 -1.31 -8.59
CA GLU A 157 -0.85 -1.79 -9.02
C GLU A 157 -0.93 -3.23 -9.57
N LEU A 158 -1.73 -4.09 -8.95
CA LEU A 158 -1.95 -5.46 -9.44
C LEU A 158 -2.58 -5.45 -10.84
N ILE A 159 -3.60 -4.62 -11.07
CA ILE A 159 -4.23 -4.48 -12.40
C ILE A 159 -3.20 -4.02 -13.43
N ARG A 160 -2.40 -3.00 -13.10
CA ARG A 160 -1.32 -2.52 -13.97
C ARG A 160 -0.32 -3.63 -14.30
N ASN A 161 0.15 -4.36 -13.28
CA ASN A 161 1.13 -5.42 -13.45
C ASN A 161 0.59 -6.59 -14.29
N VAL A 162 -0.69 -6.91 -14.16
CA VAL A 162 -1.36 -7.92 -15.01
C VAL A 162 -1.39 -7.46 -16.46
N LEU A 163 -1.75 -6.20 -16.73
CA LEU A 163 -1.73 -5.65 -18.08
C LEU A 163 -0.31 -5.63 -18.68
N CYS A 164 0.68 -5.22 -17.91
CA CYS A 164 2.08 -5.28 -18.31
C CYS A 164 2.53 -6.72 -18.59
N TYR A 165 2.12 -7.67 -17.77
CA TYR A 165 2.45 -9.09 -17.98
C TYR A 165 1.92 -9.60 -19.32
N PHE A 166 0.69 -9.29 -19.69
CA PHE A 166 0.15 -9.64 -21.01
C PHE A 166 0.92 -8.96 -22.14
N LEU A 167 1.22 -7.67 -21.99
CA LEU A 167 1.97 -6.91 -22.99
C LEU A 167 3.39 -7.49 -23.20
N PHE A 168 4.10 -7.78 -22.11
CA PHE A 168 5.46 -8.34 -22.19
C PHE A 168 5.43 -9.82 -22.61
N GLY A 169 4.44 -10.57 -22.14
CA GLY A 169 4.26 -11.97 -22.51
C GLY A 169 4.10 -12.14 -24.03
N THR A 170 3.33 -11.29 -24.68
CA THR A 170 3.18 -11.31 -26.15
C THR A 170 4.48 -11.00 -26.88
N ILE A 171 5.25 -10.02 -26.41
CA ILE A 171 6.54 -9.65 -27.01
C ILE A 171 7.57 -10.78 -26.81
N LEU A 172 7.69 -11.32 -25.60
CA LEU A 172 8.66 -12.37 -25.28
C LEU A 172 8.31 -13.71 -25.92
N SER A 173 7.03 -14.05 -26.04
CA SER A 173 6.62 -15.31 -26.68
C SER A 173 7.05 -15.39 -28.15
N GLY A 174 7.18 -14.22 -28.81
CA GLY A 174 7.71 -14.14 -30.17
C GLY A 174 9.23 -14.44 -30.29
N ILE A 175 9.97 -14.30 -29.16
CA ILE A 175 11.41 -14.57 -29.11
C ILE A 175 11.67 -16.01 -28.64
N SER A 176 11.14 -16.37 -27.47
CA SER A 176 11.27 -17.72 -26.89
C SER A 176 10.20 -17.99 -25.84
N PRO A 177 9.31 -18.97 -26.04
CA PRO A 177 8.29 -19.31 -25.05
C PRO A 177 8.87 -19.86 -23.74
N LEU A 178 10.09 -20.43 -23.79
CA LEU A 178 10.78 -20.93 -22.60
C LEU A 178 11.11 -19.78 -21.62
N LEU A 179 11.48 -18.60 -22.13
CA LEU A 179 11.76 -17.43 -21.30
C LEU A 179 10.51 -16.94 -20.53
N VAL A 180 9.34 -17.00 -21.16
CA VAL A 180 8.08 -16.63 -20.50
C VAL A 180 7.80 -17.56 -19.32
N VAL A 181 7.99 -18.88 -19.50
CA VAL A 181 7.81 -19.87 -18.43
C VAL A 181 8.79 -19.62 -17.28
N LEU A 182 10.05 -19.37 -17.57
CA LEU A 182 11.09 -19.14 -16.56
C LEU A 182 10.81 -17.87 -15.77
N LEU A 183 10.43 -16.78 -16.45
CA LEU A 183 10.06 -15.52 -15.83
C LEU A 183 8.77 -15.57 -15.00
N THR A 184 7.86 -16.52 -15.29
CA THR A 184 6.66 -16.73 -14.46
C THR A 184 6.92 -17.58 -13.23
N LEU A 185 7.86 -18.52 -13.32
CA LEU A 185 8.21 -19.38 -12.19
C LEU A 185 8.87 -18.60 -11.04
N ALA A 186 9.70 -17.61 -11.33
CA ALA A 186 10.39 -16.81 -10.31
C ALA A 186 9.43 -16.03 -9.39
N PRO A 187 8.46 -15.23 -9.89
CA PRO A 187 7.45 -14.60 -9.06
C PRO A 187 6.55 -15.59 -8.31
N MET A 188 6.27 -16.76 -8.91
CA MET A 188 5.47 -17.79 -8.25
C MET A 188 6.21 -18.39 -7.05
N ALA A 189 7.49 -18.67 -7.18
CA ALA A 189 8.33 -19.11 -6.06
C ALA A 189 8.40 -18.03 -4.96
N ASN A 190 8.62 -16.76 -5.34
CA ASN A 190 8.61 -15.63 -4.40
C ASN A 190 7.26 -15.52 -3.67
N TYR A 191 6.13 -15.66 -4.38
CA TYR A 191 4.80 -15.65 -3.77
C TYR A 191 4.65 -16.73 -2.69
N LEU A 192 5.14 -17.95 -2.94
CA LEU A 192 5.08 -19.04 -1.95
C LEU A 192 5.91 -18.72 -0.70
N CYS A 193 7.11 -18.16 -0.87
CA CYS A 193 7.95 -17.71 0.24
C CYS A 193 7.29 -16.59 1.06
N VAL A 194 6.78 -15.56 0.39
CA VAL A 194 6.08 -14.44 1.05
C VAL A 194 4.82 -14.92 1.77
N ARG A 195 4.06 -15.83 1.17
CA ARG A 195 2.89 -16.43 1.81
C ARG A 195 3.24 -17.21 3.07
N ALA A 196 4.31 -17.99 3.05
CA ALA A 196 4.80 -18.72 4.21
C ALA A 196 5.26 -17.75 5.32
N TYR A 197 6.00 -16.70 4.95
CA TYR A 197 6.43 -15.65 5.86
C TYR A 197 5.23 -14.92 6.52
N ASN A 198 4.26 -14.49 5.72
CA ASN A 198 3.07 -13.80 6.24
C ASN A 198 2.24 -14.67 7.19
N ARG A 199 2.17 -15.98 6.92
CA ARG A 199 1.50 -16.91 7.86
C ARG A 199 2.24 -17.00 9.20
N TYR A 200 3.56 -17.07 9.16
CA TYR A 200 4.38 -17.08 10.37
C TYR A 200 4.25 -15.75 11.14
N GLU A 201 4.36 -14.64 10.46
CA GLU A 201 4.21 -13.31 11.05
C GLU A 201 2.82 -13.12 11.70
N PHE A 202 1.77 -13.55 11.01
CA PHE A 202 0.41 -13.48 11.56
C PHE A 202 0.22 -14.36 12.81
N ALA A 203 0.80 -15.55 12.82
CA ALA A 203 0.76 -16.45 13.99
C ALA A 203 1.50 -15.87 15.21
N THR A 204 2.62 -15.16 14.96
CA THR A 204 3.47 -14.59 16.03
C THR A 204 3.04 -13.18 16.45
N ARG A 205 2.07 -12.58 15.74
CA ARG A 205 1.67 -11.17 15.94
C ARG A 205 1.15 -10.89 17.36
N SER A 206 0.41 -11.83 17.97
CA SER A 206 -0.12 -11.66 19.33
C SER A 206 1.00 -11.58 20.38
N GLU A 207 2.01 -12.44 20.27
CA GLU A 207 3.16 -12.44 21.17
C GLU A 207 4.00 -11.17 21.01
N ARG A 208 4.24 -10.75 19.78
CA ARG A 208 4.95 -9.49 19.49
C ARG A 208 4.22 -8.28 20.04
N THR A 209 2.89 -8.26 19.97
CA THR A 209 2.09 -7.15 20.50
C THR A 209 2.22 -7.06 22.02
N ASP A 210 2.19 -8.19 22.73
CA ASP A 210 2.36 -8.22 24.20
C ASP A 210 3.77 -7.79 24.61
N ILE A 211 4.79 -8.27 23.92
CA ILE A 211 6.19 -7.84 24.14
C ILE A 211 6.35 -6.36 23.83
N GLY A 212 5.78 -5.88 22.73
CA GLY A 212 5.82 -4.47 22.33
C GLY A 212 5.15 -3.55 23.37
N ARG A 213 4.02 -3.96 23.95
CA ARG A 213 3.36 -3.21 25.04
C ARG A 213 4.25 -3.12 26.28
N LYS A 214 4.88 -4.23 26.69
CA LYS A 214 5.81 -4.26 27.82
C LYS A 214 7.02 -3.36 27.56
N LEU A 215 7.60 -3.46 26.37
CA LEU A 215 8.73 -2.63 25.96
C LEU A 215 8.37 -1.14 25.93
N ALA A 216 7.21 -0.79 25.37
CA ALA A 216 6.73 0.59 25.34
C ALA A 216 6.47 1.15 26.75
N TYR A 217 5.95 0.33 27.66
CA TYR A 217 5.76 0.71 29.05
C TYR A 217 7.11 0.99 29.75
N VAL A 218 8.06 0.05 29.62
CA VAL A 218 9.41 0.21 30.20
C VAL A 218 10.12 1.41 29.62
N SER A 219 10.10 1.57 28.29
CA SER A 219 10.73 2.68 27.59
C SER A 219 10.15 4.05 28.03
N ARG A 220 8.82 4.14 28.17
CA ARG A 220 8.16 5.36 28.62
C ARG A 220 8.56 5.70 30.05
N ASN A 221 8.54 4.74 30.94
CA ASN A 221 8.90 4.97 32.34
C ASN A 221 10.40 5.22 32.52
N ALA A 222 11.26 4.60 31.73
CA ALA A 222 12.70 4.86 31.75
C ALA A 222 13.07 6.25 31.20
N ALA A 223 12.27 6.79 30.26
CA ALA A 223 12.45 8.12 29.72
C ALA A 223 11.86 9.24 30.60
N ASP A 224 11.05 8.87 31.62
CA ASP A 224 10.45 9.84 32.52
C ASP A 224 11.43 10.23 33.61
N PHE A 225 11.81 11.53 33.65
CA PHE A 225 12.71 12.09 34.65
C PHE A 225 12.19 11.92 36.08
N THR A 226 10.86 11.86 36.28
CA THR A 226 10.26 11.64 37.60
C THR A 226 10.56 10.25 38.15
N ALA A 227 10.63 9.25 37.29
CA ALA A 227 10.96 7.86 37.62
C ALA A 227 12.48 7.63 37.78
N ALA A 228 13.33 8.53 37.32
CA ALA A 228 14.79 8.35 37.34
C ALA A 228 15.36 8.19 38.74
N LYS A 229 14.74 8.82 39.76
CA LYS A 229 15.10 8.70 41.17
C LYS A 229 14.81 7.29 41.68
N ASP A 230 13.67 6.73 41.35
CA ASP A 230 13.24 5.40 41.81
C ASP A 230 14.05 4.31 41.13
N VAL A 231 14.36 4.46 39.82
CA VAL A 231 15.24 3.56 39.09
C VAL A 231 16.61 3.44 39.77
N ARG A 232 17.18 4.59 40.21
CA ARG A 232 18.48 4.59 40.92
C ARG A 232 18.41 4.03 42.33
N VAL A 233 17.35 4.33 43.08
CA VAL A 233 17.19 3.90 44.48
C VAL A 233 16.95 2.39 44.54
N TYR A 234 16.21 1.83 43.61
CA TYR A 234 15.87 0.42 43.59
C TYR A 234 16.77 -0.45 42.69
N GLY A 235 17.79 0.15 42.04
CA GLY A 235 18.75 -0.57 41.22
C GLY A 235 18.10 -1.31 40.03
N LEU A 236 17.08 -0.69 39.38
CA LEU A 236 16.31 -1.26 38.28
C LEU A 236 16.96 -1.02 36.90
N ALA A 237 18.23 -0.60 36.87
CA ALA A 237 18.97 -0.32 35.63
C ALA A 237 19.66 -1.57 35.09
#